data_9bb0518630289b7d3dd4d618a8c5ec5d
#
_entry.id   9bb0518630289b7d3dd4d618a8c5ec5d
#
_cell.length_a   1.000
_cell.length_b   1.000
_cell.length_c   1.000
_cell.angle_alpha   90.00
_cell.angle_beta   90.00
_cell.angle_gamma   90.00
#
_symmetry.space_group_name_H-M   'P 1'
#
loop_
_entity.id
_entity.type
_entity.pdbx_description
1 polymer ?
#
loop_
_entity_poly.entity_id
_entity_poly.type
_entity_poly.pdbx_seq_one_letter_code
_entity_poly.pdbx_strand_id
1 'polypeptide(L)'
;VRMQERKPDIIHGHYADAGYLGAQLAKLLGVPFVFTGHSLGRVKKMRLESKGEASEQTYRFTHRIEAEERAVETAALVIASTRQEVREQYELYDFYQPEQMRVIPPGTDLTRFYAPEGKEWQSPIAGEIARFLREPEKPLILALSRPDARKNIAALITAYGEDSELQELATLLVVAGTRGDIRGVEA
;
A
#
# COMPACT_ATOMS: atom_id res chain seq x y z
N VAL A 1 9.01 27.85 -9.43
CA VAL A 1 8.00 26.98 -10.05
C VAL A 1 7.76 27.49 -11.45
N ARG A 2 8.18 26.77 -12.49
CA ARG A 2 7.79 27.11 -13.86
C ARG A 2 6.28 26.88 -13.95
N MET A 3 5.51 27.94 -14.15
CA MET A 3 4.10 27.81 -14.51
C MET A 3 4.03 27.09 -15.84
N GLN A 4 3.25 26.01 -15.88
CA GLN A 4 2.92 25.38 -17.17
C GLN A 4 2.07 26.38 -17.95
N GLU A 5 2.32 26.51 -19.25
CA GLU A 5 1.57 27.42 -20.14
C GLU A 5 0.10 26.99 -20.33
N ARG A 6 -0.24 25.77 -19.89
CA ARG A 6 -1.58 25.17 -20.01
C ARG A 6 -2.19 24.87 -18.66
N LYS A 7 -3.45 25.23 -18.48
CA LYS A 7 -4.31 24.82 -17.37
C LYS A 7 -4.51 23.30 -17.41
N PRO A 8 -4.43 22.58 -16.28
CA PRO A 8 -4.75 21.16 -16.25
C PRO A 8 -6.23 20.92 -16.54
N ASP A 9 -6.55 19.80 -17.14
CA ASP A 9 -7.93 19.38 -17.44
C ASP A 9 -8.58 18.71 -16.21
N ILE A 10 -7.76 18.12 -15.32
CA ILE A 10 -8.16 17.42 -14.10
C ILE A 10 -7.04 17.49 -13.06
N ILE A 11 -7.39 17.44 -11.79
CA ILE A 11 -6.45 17.27 -10.68
C ILE A 11 -6.76 15.97 -9.95
N HIS A 12 -5.73 15.13 -9.75
CA HIS A 12 -5.83 13.91 -8.97
C HIS A 12 -4.94 14.00 -7.73
N GLY A 13 -5.57 14.01 -6.55
CA GLY A 13 -4.90 14.07 -5.25
C GLY A 13 -4.79 12.68 -4.61
N HIS A 14 -3.61 12.38 -4.05
CA HIS A 14 -3.33 11.13 -3.35
C HIS A 14 -3.00 11.41 -1.88
N TYR A 15 -3.55 10.62 -0.95
CA TYR A 15 -3.43 10.82 0.50
C TYR A 15 -4.03 12.15 1.00
N ALA A 16 -4.06 12.33 2.32
CA ALA A 16 -4.68 13.49 2.97
C ALA A 16 -4.10 14.82 2.48
N ASP A 17 -2.78 14.97 2.49
CA ASP A 17 -2.11 16.25 2.22
C ASP A 17 -2.30 16.69 0.76
N ALA A 18 -1.99 15.81 -0.20
CA ALA A 18 -2.18 16.12 -1.62
C ALA A 18 -3.67 16.09 -2.01
N GLY A 19 -4.50 15.36 -1.30
CA GLY A 19 -5.96 15.39 -1.42
C GLY A 19 -6.51 16.77 -1.09
N TYR A 20 -6.15 17.31 0.09
CA TYR A 20 -6.56 18.63 0.52
C TYR A 20 -6.07 19.74 -0.43
N LEU A 21 -4.77 19.73 -0.74
CA LEU A 21 -4.20 20.72 -1.65
C LEU A 21 -4.79 20.65 -3.06
N GLY A 22 -4.99 19.43 -3.58
CA GLY A 22 -5.60 19.16 -4.88
C GLY A 22 -7.04 19.67 -4.95
N ALA A 23 -7.83 19.47 -3.91
CA ALA A 23 -9.19 19.99 -3.79
C ALA A 23 -9.22 21.55 -3.88
N GLN A 24 -8.32 22.22 -3.15
CA GLN A 24 -8.22 23.69 -3.19
C GLN A 24 -7.79 24.20 -4.59
N LEU A 25 -6.81 23.56 -5.20
CA LEU A 25 -6.33 23.93 -6.53
C LEU A 25 -7.40 23.68 -7.60
N ALA A 26 -8.12 22.56 -7.53
CA ALA A 26 -9.20 22.26 -8.47
C ALA A 26 -10.31 23.32 -8.42
N LYS A 27 -10.71 23.70 -7.21
CA LYS A 27 -11.69 24.76 -6.98
C LYS A 27 -11.21 26.11 -7.54
N LEU A 28 -9.93 26.48 -7.26
CA LEU A 28 -9.34 27.73 -7.76
C LEU A 28 -9.27 27.76 -9.29
N LEU A 29 -8.93 26.63 -9.92
CA LEU A 29 -8.78 26.53 -11.37
C LEU A 29 -10.09 26.20 -12.10
N GLY A 30 -11.16 25.86 -11.38
CA GLY A 30 -12.43 25.43 -11.97
C GLY A 30 -12.29 24.17 -12.83
N VAL A 31 -11.62 23.14 -12.29
CA VAL A 31 -11.42 21.84 -12.97
C VAL A 31 -11.90 20.69 -12.07
N PRO A 32 -12.26 19.53 -12.62
CA PRO A 32 -12.62 18.36 -11.81
C PRO A 32 -11.49 17.92 -10.89
N PHE A 33 -11.87 17.44 -9.69
CA PHE A 33 -10.97 16.85 -8.73
C PHE A 33 -11.25 15.36 -8.56
N VAL A 34 -10.22 14.54 -8.58
CA VAL A 34 -10.26 13.11 -8.27
C VAL A 34 -9.44 12.84 -7.02
N PHE A 35 -9.93 11.97 -6.16
CA PHE A 35 -9.26 11.63 -4.90
C PHE A 35 -8.99 10.13 -4.77
N THR A 36 -7.81 9.77 -4.26
CA THR A 36 -7.45 8.42 -3.84
C THR A 36 -6.77 8.46 -2.47
N GLY A 37 -7.44 7.94 -1.44
CA GLY A 37 -6.96 8.04 -0.06
C GLY A 37 -5.79 7.11 0.27
N HIS A 38 -5.73 5.91 -0.31
CA HIS A 38 -4.77 4.81 -0.08
C HIS A 38 -4.72 4.29 1.37
N SER A 39 -4.67 5.19 2.34
CA SER A 39 -4.69 4.88 3.77
C SER A 39 -5.41 6.03 4.46
N LEU A 40 -6.53 5.74 5.07
CA LEU A 40 -7.42 6.74 5.63
C LEU A 40 -7.26 6.88 7.15
N GLY A 41 -7.37 8.12 7.63
CA GLY A 41 -7.10 8.51 9.01
C GLY A 41 -8.06 7.91 10.01
N ARG A 42 -9.37 7.84 9.71
CA ARG A 42 -10.39 7.32 10.63
C ARG A 42 -10.09 5.87 11.04
N VAL A 43 -9.87 4.98 10.06
CA VAL A 43 -9.53 3.56 10.33
C VAL A 43 -8.19 3.41 11.03
N LYS A 44 -7.18 4.19 10.62
CA LYS A 44 -5.88 4.16 11.28
C LYS A 44 -5.98 4.58 12.76
N LYS A 45 -6.75 5.64 13.03
CA LYS A 45 -7.02 6.13 14.39
C LYS A 45 -7.69 5.03 15.22
N MET A 46 -8.80 4.45 14.75
CA MET A 46 -9.53 3.38 15.44
C MET A 46 -8.62 2.18 15.78
N ARG A 47 -7.78 1.76 14.83
CA ARG A 47 -6.84 0.63 15.05
C ARG A 47 -5.76 0.93 16.09
N LEU A 48 -5.28 2.16 16.16
CA LEU A 48 -4.28 2.56 17.14
C LEU A 48 -4.90 2.83 18.52
N GLU A 49 -6.13 3.37 18.57
CA GLU A 49 -6.89 3.52 19.82
C GLU A 49 -7.16 2.18 20.47
N SER A 50 -7.53 1.15 19.71
CA SER A 50 -7.75 -0.20 20.24
C SER A 50 -6.50 -0.85 20.84
N LYS A 51 -5.31 -0.33 20.49
CA LYS A 51 -4.02 -0.77 21.04
C LYS A 51 -3.44 0.17 22.11
N GLY A 52 -4.11 1.28 22.40
CA GLY A 52 -3.56 2.33 23.26
C GLY A 52 -2.39 3.13 22.68
N GLU A 53 -2.19 3.05 21.36
CA GLU A 53 -1.05 3.65 20.64
C GLU A 53 -1.43 4.95 19.90
N ALA A 54 -2.71 5.36 19.93
CA ALA A 54 -3.16 6.56 19.23
C ALA A 54 -2.66 7.83 19.91
N SER A 55 -1.73 8.52 19.27
CA SER A 55 -1.20 9.82 19.72
C SER A 55 -1.55 10.92 18.72
N GLU A 56 -2.32 11.90 19.18
CA GLU A 56 -2.64 13.07 18.34
C GLU A 56 -1.38 13.92 18.03
N GLN A 57 -0.44 13.98 18.97
CA GLN A 57 0.82 14.68 18.76
C GLN A 57 1.66 14.05 17.66
N THR A 58 1.66 12.71 17.58
CA THR A 58 2.45 11.97 16.59
C THR A 58 1.76 11.90 15.24
N TYR A 59 0.46 11.66 15.21
CA TYR A 59 -0.27 11.33 13.98
C TYR A 59 -1.13 12.46 13.44
N ARG A 60 -1.43 13.50 14.25
CA ARG A 60 -2.29 14.63 13.90
C ARG A 60 -3.60 14.20 13.24
N PHE A 61 -4.26 13.21 13.84
CA PHE A 61 -5.46 12.59 13.26
C PHE A 61 -6.57 13.58 12.97
N THR A 62 -6.77 14.58 13.83
CA THR A 62 -7.78 15.63 13.63
C THR A 62 -7.55 16.33 12.30
N HIS A 63 -6.37 16.92 12.08
CA HIS A 63 -6.07 17.62 10.83
C HIS A 63 -6.08 16.69 9.61
N ARG A 64 -5.62 15.46 9.79
CA ARG A 64 -5.60 14.48 8.71
C ARG A 64 -7.01 14.11 8.26
N ILE A 65 -7.91 13.81 9.21
CA ILE A 65 -9.30 13.45 8.93
C ILE A 65 -10.04 14.65 8.32
N GLU A 66 -9.85 15.87 8.83
CA GLU A 66 -10.41 17.08 8.25
C GLU A 66 -9.96 17.29 6.79
N ALA A 67 -8.69 17.05 6.48
CA ALA A 67 -8.15 17.13 5.13
C ALA A 67 -8.78 16.08 4.19
N GLU A 68 -8.95 14.85 4.68
CA GLU A 68 -9.59 13.76 3.95
C GLU A 68 -11.08 14.04 3.72
N GLU A 69 -11.81 14.58 4.72
CA GLU A 69 -13.21 15.02 4.57
C GLU A 69 -13.34 16.06 3.46
N ARG A 70 -12.48 17.07 3.45
CA ARG A 70 -12.48 18.09 2.40
C ARG A 70 -12.17 17.53 1.02
N ALA A 71 -11.27 16.55 0.96
CA ALA A 71 -10.96 15.87 -0.30
C ALA A 71 -12.15 15.05 -0.79
N VAL A 72 -12.83 14.29 0.07
CA VAL A 72 -14.04 13.52 -0.27
C VAL A 72 -15.18 14.43 -0.67
N GLU A 73 -15.46 15.50 0.10
CA GLU A 73 -16.52 16.49 -0.19
C GLU A 73 -16.35 17.12 -1.58
N THR A 74 -15.12 17.47 -1.95
CA THR A 74 -14.82 18.22 -3.17
C THR A 74 -14.69 17.34 -4.41
N ALA A 75 -14.43 16.03 -4.22
CA ALA A 75 -14.12 15.13 -5.31
C ALA A 75 -15.32 14.91 -6.23
N ALA A 76 -15.13 15.11 -7.53
CA ALA A 76 -16.07 14.64 -8.56
C ALA A 76 -16.04 13.10 -8.67
N LEU A 77 -14.91 12.49 -8.29
CA LEU A 77 -14.70 11.05 -8.29
C LEU A 77 -13.73 10.65 -7.19
N VAL A 78 -14.07 9.61 -6.43
CA VAL A 78 -13.21 8.98 -5.43
C VAL A 78 -12.85 7.58 -5.90
N ILE A 79 -11.55 7.27 -5.99
CA ILE A 79 -11.05 5.98 -6.41
C ILE A 79 -10.63 5.16 -5.19
N ALA A 80 -11.16 3.95 -5.08
CA ALA A 80 -10.77 2.94 -4.11
C ALA A 80 -10.22 1.70 -4.84
N SER A 81 -9.31 0.96 -4.22
CA SER A 81 -8.72 -0.24 -4.81
C SER A 81 -9.66 -1.44 -4.77
N THR A 82 -10.55 -1.50 -3.77
CA THR A 82 -11.48 -2.62 -3.56
C THR A 82 -12.83 -2.14 -3.02
N ARG A 83 -13.87 -2.97 -3.20
CA ARG A 83 -15.18 -2.73 -2.58
C ARG A 83 -15.12 -2.80 -1.04
N GLN A 84 -14.22 -3.60 -0.50
CA GLN A 84 -14.00 -3.68 0.94
C GLN A 84 -13.44 -2.35 1.47
N GLU A 85 -12.48 -1.74 0.78
CA GLU A 85 -11.95 -0.42 1.12
C GLU A 85 -13.05 0.64 1.17
N VAL A 86 -13.98 0.64 0.20
CA VAL A 86 -15.13 1.54 0.22
C VAL A 86 -15.92 1.38 1.52
N ARG A 87 -16.37 0.15 1.81
CA ARG A 87 -17.25 -0.14 2.97
C ARG A 87 -16.56 0.06 4.31
N GLU A 88 -15.31 -0.35 4.44
CA GLU A 88 -14.63 -0.34 5.74
C GLU A 88 -13.90 0.98 6.03
N GLN A 89 -13.67 1.82 5.01
CA GLN A 89 -12.89 3.03 5.18
C GLN A 89 -13.64 4.30 4.73
N TYR A 90 -14.12 4.35 3.49
CA TYR A 90 -14.75 5.58 2.97
C TYR A 90 -16.15 5.82 3.54
N GLU A 91 -16.96 4.78 3.78
CA GLU A 91 -18.29 4.91 4.41
C GLU A 91 -18.22 5.50 5.83
N LEU A 92 -17.07 5.58 6.43
CA LEU A 92 -16.86 6.21 7.73
C LEU A 92 -16.79 7.75 7.66
N TYR A 93 -16.70 8.33 6.46
CA TYR A 93 -16.56 9.76 6.25
C TYR A 93 -17.92 10.44 6.11
N ASP A 94 -18.07 11.64 6.71
CA ASP A 94 -19.35 12.36 6.78
C ASP A 94 -19.80 12.83 5.39
N PHE A 95 -18.84 13.13 4.49
CA PHE A 95 -19.10 13.53 3.11
C PHE A 95 -19.06 12.38 2.10
N TYR A 96 -19.09 11.12 2.56
CA TYR A 96 -19.16 9.96 1.69
C TYR A 96 -20.42 9.98 0.82
N GLN A 97 -20.26 9.77 -0.47
CA GLN A 97 -21.34 9.65 -1.45
C GLN A 97 -21.08 8.43 -2.35
N PRO A 98 -21.94 7.41 -2.33
CA PRO A 98 -21.74 6.17 -3.09
C PRO A 98 -21.56 6.38 -4.60
N GLU A 99 -22.26 7.36 -5.17
CA GLU A 99 -22.24 7.69 -6.59
C GLU A 99 -20.90 8.27 -7.07
N GLN A 100 -20.12 8.86 -6.18
CA GLN A 100 -18.78 9.35 -6.49
C GLN A 100 -17.72 8.22 -6.47
N MET A 101 -18.05 7.08 -5.86
CA MET A 101 -17.08 6.00 -5.69
C MET A 101 -16.88 5.20 -6.98
N ARG A 102 -15.61 4.91 -7.28
CA ARG A 102 -15.21 3.95 -8.32
C ARG A 102 -14.18 3.00 -7.76
N VAL A 103 -14.43 1.72 -7.96
CA VAL A 103 -13.45 0.67 -7.60
C VAL A 103 -12.59 0.41 -8.82
N ILE A 104 -11.33 0.83 -8.71
CA ILE A 104 -10.31 0.67 -9.76
C ILE A 104 -9.08 0.03 -9.09
N PRO A 105 -8.88 -1.29 -9.24
CA PRO A 105 -7.71 -1.96 -8.71
C PRO A 105 -6.40 -1.36 -9.26
N PRO A 106 -5.31 -1.37 -8.48
CA PRO A 106 -4.01 -0.93 -8.98
C PRO A 106 -3.60 -1.69 -10.24
N GLY A 107 -3.08 -0.96 -11.22
CA GLY A 107 -2.56 -1.55 -12.45
C GLY A 107 -1.26 -2.30 -12.22
N THR A 108 -0.97 -3.27 -13.08
CA THR A 108 0.27 -4.03 -13.10
C THR A 108 0.92 -3.90 -14.47
N ASP A 109 2.21 -3.67 -14.49
CA ASP A 109 3.00 -3.65 -15.72
C ASP A 109 3.25 -5.09 -16.19
N LEU A 110 2.48 -5.54 -17.17
CA LEU A 110 2.53 -6.90 -17.70
C LEU A 110 3.80 -7.19 -18.52
N THR A 111 4.60 -6.17 -18.85
CA THR A 111 5.92 -6.39 -19.47
C THR A 111 6.98 -6.81 -18.45
N ARG A 112 6.74 -6.52 -17.17
CA ARG A 112 7.61 -6.87 -16.05
C ARG A 112 7.07 -8.01 -15.19
N PHE A 113 5.74 -8.10 -15.07
CA PHE A 113 5.03 -9.09 -14.25
C PHE A 113 4.14 -9.93 -15.15
N TYR A 114 4.66 -11.03 -15.62
CA TYR A 114 4.03 -11.97 -16.55
C TYR A 114 4.03 -13.38 -15.99
N ALA A 115 3.23 -14.26 -16.59
CA ALA A 115 3.19 -15.66 -16.20
C ALA A 115 4.55 -16.32 -16.47
N PRO A 116 5.01 -17.26 -15.60
CA PRO A 116 6.29 -17.93 -15.80
C PRO A 116 6.35 -18.68 -17.13
N GLU A 117 7.49 -18.55 -17.83
CA GLU A 117 7.77 -19.20 -19.11
C GLU A 117 8.73 -20.40 -18.97
N GLY A 118 9.17 -20.72 -17.75
CA GLY A 118 10.10 -21.81 -17.46
C GLY A 118 11.58 -21.46 -17.68
N LYS A 119 11.90 -20.18 -17.87
CA LYS A 119 13.27 -19.68 -18.09
C LYS A 119 13.78 -18.80 -16.95
N GLU A 120 13.02 -18.63 -15.91
CA GLU A 120 13.26 -17.68 -14.82
C GLU A 120 14.58 -17.96 -14.10
N TRP A 121 14.95 -19.22 -13.94
CA TRP A 121 16.22 -19.65 -13.34
C TRP A 121 17.45 -19.34 -14.18
N GLN A 122 17.28 -18.93 -15.44
CA GLN A 122 18.38 -18.47 -16.30
C GLN A 122 18.68 -16.96 -16.12
N SER A 123 17.89 -16.27 -15.31
CA SER A 123 18.10 -14.86 -15.02
C SER A 123 19.32 -14.64 -14.08
N PRO A 124 20.04 -13.52 -14.19
CA PRO A 124 21.15 -13.21 -13.28
C PRO A 124 20.75 -13.21 -11.80
N ILE A 125 19.57 -12.75 -11.46
CA ILE A 125 19.06 -12.72 -10.08
C ILE A 125 18.85 -14.13 -9.52
N ALA A 126 18.44 -15.10 -10.35
CA ALA A 126 18.29 -16.49 -9.93
C ALA A 126 19.63 -17.08 -9.50
N GLY A 127 20.72 -16.79 -10.25
CA GLY A 127 22.06 -17.20 -9.89
C GLY A 127 22.52 -16.60 -8.55
N GLU A 128 22.21 -15.33 -8.28
CA GLU A 128 22.50 -14.71 -6.99
C GLU A 128 21.69 -15.34 -5.84
N ILE A 129 20.41 -15.64 -6.05
CA ILE A 129 19.55 -16.31 -5.08
C ILE A 129 20.05 -17.73 -4.79
N ALA A 130 20.41 -18.48 -5.82
CA ALA A 130 20.87 -19.87 -5.70
C ALA A 130 22.06 -20.03 -4.74
N ARG A 131 22.91 -19.01 -4.60
CA ARG A 131 24.05 -19.00 -3.67
C ARG A 131 23.65 -19.12 -2.19
N PHE A 132 22.43 -18.76 -1.85
CA PHE A 132 21.88 -18.82 -0.49
C PHE A 132 21.02 -20.07 -0.24
N LEU A 133 20.73 -20.85 -1.29
CA LEU A 133 19.88 -22.03 -1.20
C LEU A 133 20.73 -23.28 -1.04
N ARG A 134 20.32 -24.19 -0.14
CA ARG A 134 20.94 -25.52 0.00
C ARG A 134 20.56 -26.44 -1.15
N GLU A 135 19.32 -26.31 -1.60
CA GLU A 135 18.71 -27.15 -2.65
C GLU A 135 18.00 -26.24 -3.66
N PRO A 136 18.74 -25.62 -4.59
CA PRO A 136 18.19 -24.64 -5.52
C PRO A 136 17.20 -25.21 -6.52
N GLU A 137 17.17 -26.55 -6.68
CA GLU A 137 16.24 -27.26 -7.57
C GLU A 137 14.84 -27.43 -6.97
N LYS A 138 14.69 -27.25 -5.64
CA LYS A 138 13.39 -27.32 -4.99
C LYS A 138 12.53 -26.10 -5.33
N PRO A 139 11.21 -26.25 -5.41
CA PRO A 139 10.28 -25.13 -5.48
C PRO A 139 10.54 -24.10 -4.37
N LEU A 140 10.39 -22.81 -4.68
CA LEU A 140 10.58 -21.72 -3.71
C LEU A 140 9.24 -21.21 -3.17
N ILE A 141 9.16 -21.09 -1.85
CA ILE A 141 8.18 -20.27 -1.15
C ILE A 141 8.85 -18.92 -0.88
N LEU A 142 8.47 -17.89 -1.64
CA LEU A 142 9.06 -16.55 -1.52
C LEU A 142 8.24 -15.65 -0.60
N ALA A 143 8.88 -15.14 0.45
CA ALA A 143 8.36 -14.03 1.25
C ALA A 143 9.20 -12.78 1.01
N LEU A 144 8.64 -11.80 0.29
CA LEU A 144 9.28 -10.51 -0.01
C LEU A 144 8.52 -9.38 0.67
N SER A 145 9.09 -8.81 1.72
CA SER A 145 8.45 -7.69 2.44
C SER A 145 9.43 -6.92 3.32
N ARG A 146 8.97 -5.79 3.87
CA ARG A 146 9.71 -5.13 4.97
C ARG A 146 9.60 -5.99 6.23
N PRO A 147 10.66 -6.04 7.07
CA PRO A 147 10.65 -6.79 8.33
C PRO A 147 9.92 -5.99 9.44
N ASP A 148 8.63 -5.77 9.27
CA ASP A 148 7.79 -5.15 10.29
C ASP A 148 6.79 -6.17 10.86
N ALA A 149 6.40 -6.03 12.14
CA ALA A 149 5.55 -6.96 12.86
C ALA A 149 4.21 -7.25 12.13
N ARG A 150 3.67 -6.30 11.37
CA ARG A 150 2.42 -6.48 10.62
C ARG A 150 2.54 -7.45 9.45
N LYS A 151 3.77 -7.73 8.99
CA LYS A 151 4.04 -8.71 7.92
C LYS A 151 4.12 -10.13 8.45
N ASN A 152 4.23 -10.26 9.77
CA ASN A 152 4.17 -11.53 10.49
C ASN A 152 5.11 -12.63 9.92
N ILE A 153 6.33 -12.21 9.53
CA ILE A 153 7.35 -13.12 8.97
C ILE A 153 7.72 -14.21 9.98
N ALA A 154 7.71 -13.88 11.28
CA ALA A 154 7.99 -14.85 12.34
C ALA A 154 7.03 -16.05 12.28
N ALA A 155 5.72 -15.81 12.15
CA ALA A 155 4.75 -16.91 12.05
C ALA A 155 4.98 -17.78 10.79
N LEU A 156 5.37 -17.16 9.65
CA LEU A 156 5.71 -17.92 8.45
C LEU A 156 6.95 -18.82 8.67
N ILE A 157 7.99 -18.29 9.30
CA ILE A 157 9.21 -19.07 9.61
C ILE A 157 8.88 -20.20 10.57
N THR A 158 8.08 -19.94 11.61
CA THR A 158 7.65 -20.97 12.57
C THR A 158 6.83 -22.07 11.87
N ALA A 159 5.81 -21.69 11.11
CA ALA A 159 4.97 -22.66 10.41
C ALA A 159 5.76 -23.54 9.43
N TYR A 160 6.68 -22.95 8.67
CA TYR A 160 7.57 -23.70 7.79
C TYR A 160 8.54 -24.61 8.60
N GLY A 161 9.06 -24.12 9.72
CA GLY A 161 10.00 -24.84 10.58
C GLY A 161 9.38 -26.04 11.31
N GLU A 162 8.08 -26.02 11.54
CA GLU A 162 7.32 -27.09 12.20
C GLU A 162 6.77 -28.16 11.23
N ASP A 163 6.82 -27.90 9.93
CA ASP A 163 6.29 -28.77 8.89
C ASP A 163 7.42 -29.45 8.09
N SER A 164 7.78 -30.68 8.48
CA SER A 164 8.84 -31.46 7.83
C SER A 164 8.48 -31.86 6.40
N GLU A 165 7.22 -32.12 6.10
CA GLU A 165 6.76 -32.48 4.76
C GLU A 165 6.93 -31.28 3.81
N LEU A 166 6.56 -30.09 4.27
CA LEU A 166 6.76 -28.87 3.49
C LEU A 166 8.25 -28.56 3.25
N GLN A 167 9.12 -28.81 4.23
CA GLN A 167 10.58 -28.65 4.08
C GLN A 167 11.18 -29.64 3.07
N GLU A 168 10.62 -30.84 2.96
CA GLU A 168 11.01 -31.81 1.93
C GLU A 168 10.60 -31.36 0.52
N LEU A 169 9.43 -30.75 0.39
CA LEU A 169 8.82 -30.36 -0.88
C LEU A 169 9.34 -29.02 -1.44
N ALA A 170 9.66 -28.05 -0.58
CA ALA A 170 9.97 -26.68 -0.99
C ALA A 170 11.00 -26.03 -0.06
N THR A 171 11.66 -24.98 -0.56
CA THR A 171 12.58 -24.14 0.23
C THR A 171 11.94 -22.78 0.52
N LEU A 172 11.97 -22.33 1.78
CA LEU A 172 11.53 -20.99 2.16
C LEU A 172 12.66 -19.98 1.93
N LEU A 173 12.39 -18.98 1.09
CA LEU A 173 13.26 -17.81 0.89
C LEU A 173 12.59 -16.56 1.44
N VAL A 174 13.21 -15.96 2.45
CA VAL A 174 12.77 -14.68 3.01
C VAL A 174 13.70 -13.57 2.53
N VAL A 175 13.15 -12.62 1.77
CA VAL A 175 13.84 -11.40 1.34
C VAL A 175 13.22 -10.23 2.09
N ALA A 176 13.93 -9.74 3.10
CA ALA A 176 13.47 -8.66 3.95
C ALA A 176 14.49 -7.52 3.98
N GLY A 177 14.03 -6.29 3.82
CA GLY A 177 14.89 -5.13 3.82
C GLY A 177 14.15 -3.83 4.08
N THR A 178 14.86 -2.84 4.58
CA THR A 178 14.41 -1.46 4.73
C THR A 178 15.26 -0.53 3.88
N ARG A 179 14.80 0.69 3.62
CA ARG A 179 15.59 1.71 2.91
C ARG A 179 16.75 2.26 3.76
N GLY A 180 16.81 1.94 5.03
CA GLY A 180 17.82 2.35 5.98
C GLY A 180 18.41 1.16 6.71
N ASP A 181 19.24 1.41 7.74
CA ASP A 181 19.85 0.37 8.58
C ASP A 181 18.76 -0.44 9.32
N ILE A 182 18.91 -1.75 9.33
CA ILE A 182 18.01 -2.69 10.04
C ILE A 182 18.10 -2.52 11.57
N ARG A 183 19.14 -1.87 12.09
CA ARG A 183 19.43 -1.72 13.54
C ARG A 183 18.39 -0.94 14.34
N GLY A 184 17.39 -0.34 13.70
CA GLY A 184 16.31 0.40 14.36
C GLY A 184 14.93 -0.24 14.24
N VAL A 185 14.82 -1.47 13.76
CA VAL A 185 13.55 -2.20 13.66
C VAL A 185 13.41 -3.05 14.91
N GLU A 186 12.56 -2.60 15.85
CA GLU A 186 12.17 -3.41 17.01
C GLU A 186 11.50 -4.71 16.55
N ALA A 187 11.94 -5.81 17.14
CA ALA A 187 11.47 -7.16 16.85
C ALA A 187 10.03 -7.40 17.33
#